data_89e904d91c5979e08ae6ba90d79a9b61
#
_entry.id   89e904d91c5979e08ae6ba90d79a9b61
#
_cell.length_a   1.000
_cell.length_b   1.000
_cell.length_c   1.000
_cell.angle_alpha   90.00
_cell.angle_beta   90.00
_cell.angle_gamma   90.00
#
_symmetry.space_group_name_H-M   'P 1'
#
loop_
_entity.id
_entity.type
_entity.pdbx_description
1 polymer ?
#
loop_
_entity_poly.entity_id
_entity_poly.type
_entity_poly.pdbx_seq_one_letter_code
_entity_poly.pdbx_strand_id
1 'polypeptide(L)'
;ADRAAEWIGNYDGKKPFFLSYGMYATHRRFPDVIDRDINEDFVLPPGPIPDSRETRKDFARYMTSAKSADLCVGRVLDTLKEKGLTEETVILVTTDHGLAEPFCKCTLYDSGIGVALLIRAPGKRANGHVVDGLVSHLDVFPTLCDLLGIEKPGYLEGVSAVPMLDDPEAKIRDEIFAEVNFHTSYEPIRCIRTERYKYIRYYDASYLRINQSNIDESLTKDYFNERGLKEQHKYEEALYDLVFDVGERRNLAGLPEFGTVEKALAARLDRHLRETDDPIRNGGISVLPEWKVNRKECLTASSKNPEDYVSAVNSNRKRS
;
A
#
# COMPACT_ATOMS: atom_id res chain seq x y z
N ALA A 1 2.42 13.38 -18.12
CA ALA A 1 2.97 14.64 -17.61
C ALA A 1 2.60 15.81 -18.54
N ASP A 2 2.82 15.70 -19.86
CA ASP A 2 2.65 16.82 -20.80
C ASP A 2 1.27 17.43 -20.81
N ARG A 3 0.19 16.63 -20.76
CA ARG A 3 -1.18 17.15 -20.66
C ARG A 3 -1.42 17.93 -19.36
N ALA A 4 -0.87 17.48 -18.24
CA ALA A 4 -0.98 18.19 -16.97
C ALA A 4 -0.19 19.52 -17.03
N ALA A 5 1.03 19.49 -17.56
CA ALA A 5 1.86 20.67 -17.76
C ALA A 5 1.21 21.68 -18.73
N GLU A 6 0.67 21.21 -19.85
CA GLU A 6 -0.06 22.05 -20.81
C GLU A 6 -1.28 22.71 -20.15
N TRP A 7 -2.06 21.97 -19.37
CA TRP A 7 -3.20 22.50 -18.66
C TRP A 7 -2.80 23.58 -17.65
N ILE A 8 -1.76 23.34 -16.84
CA ILE A 8 -1.22 24.33 -15.89
C ILE A 8 -0.67 25.53 -16.64
N GLY A 9 0.06 25.32 -17.75
CA GLY A 9 0.61 26.37 -18.59
C GLY A 9 -0.46 27.32 -19.14
N ASN A 10 -1.65 26.81 -19.44
CA ASN A 10 -2.80 27.58 -19.96
C ASN A 10 -3.74 28.09 -18.85
N TYR A 11 -3.45 27.80 -17.58
CA TYR A 11 -4.27 28.27 -16.48
C TYR A 11 -4.28 29.79 -16.37
N ASP A 12 -5.49 30.40 -16.28
CA ASP A 12 -5.71 31.84 -16.36
C ASP A 12 -5.72 32.58 -15.00
N GLY A 13 -5.55 31.84 -13.90
CA GLY A 13 -5.47 32.40 -12.54
C GLY A 13 -6.80 32.92 -11.96
N LYS A 14 -7.92 32.75 -12.66
CA LYS A 14 -9.19 33.38 -12.21
C LYS A 14 -9.90 32.65 -11.07
N LYS A 15 -9.69 31.33 -10.95
CA LYS A 15 -10.36 30.50 -9.93
C LYS A 15 -9.38 29.49 -9.36
N PRO A 16 -9.47 29.12 -8.08
CA PRO A 16 -8.70 27.99 -7.55
C PRO A 16 -8.95 26.73 -8.39
N PHE A 17 -7.93 25.87 -8.48
CA PHE A 17 -8.07 24.60 -9.18
C PHE A 17 -7.76 23.42 -8.26
N PHE A 18 -8.28 22.26 -8.62
CA PHE A 18 -7.87 20.96 -8.12
C PHE A 18 -7.45 20.11 -9.32
N LEU A 19 -6.21 19.62 -9.32
CA LEU A 19 -5.68 18.78 -10.37
C LEU A 19 -5.28 17.43 -9.77
N SER A 20 -5.97 16.36 -10.19
CA SER A 20 -5.57 14.98 -9.91
C SER A 20 -4.82 14.43 -11.13
N TYR A 21 -3.55 14.07 -10.93
CA TYR A 21 -2.70 13.52 -11.96
C TYR A 21 -2.31 12.10 -11.62
N GLY A 22 -2.93 11.12 -12.27
CA GLY A 22 -2.62 9.71 -12.14
C GLY A 22 -1.55 9.26 -13.15
N MET A 23 -0.55 8.52 -12.68
CA MET A 23 0.51 7.94 -13.49
C MET A 23 0.39 6.43 -13.51
N TYR A 24 0.64 5.79 -14.66
CA TYR A 24 0.71 4.33 -14.73
C TYR A 24 2.01 3.78 -14.13
N ALA A 25 3.13 4.49 -14.29
CA ALA A 25 4.35 4.16 -13.58
C ALA A 25 4.15 4.48 -12.06
N THR A 26 4.49 3.56 -11.19
CA THR A 26 5.38 2.39 -11.33
C THR A 26 4.65 1.04 -11.41
N HIS A 27 3.46 0.97 -11.99
CA HIS A 27 2.72 -0.30 -12.12
C HIS A 27 3.44 -1.27 -13.09
N ARG A 28 3.33 -2.58 -12.85
CA ARG A 28 3.79 -3.58 -13.81
C ARG A 28 2.93 -3.51 -15.12
N ARG A 29 3.49 -3.76 -16.36
CA ARG A 29 4.85 -4.30 -16.53
C ARG A 29 5.87 -3.16 -16.50
N PHE A 30 7.01 -3.43 -15.86
CA PHE A 30 8.16 -2.52 -15.92
C PHE A 30 8.81 -2.52 -17.33
N PRO A 31 9.57 -1.47 -17.67
CA PRO A 31 10.32 -1.42 -18.94
C PRO A 31 11.27 -2.61 -19.09
N ASP A 32 11.32 -3.21 -20.28
CA ASP A 32 12.25 -4.30 -20.56
C ASP A 32 13.70 -3.83 -20.64
N VAL A 33 13.91 -2.58 -21.07
CA VAL A 33 15.23 -1.94 -21.16
C VAL A 33 15.47 -1.18 -19.84
N ILE A 34 16.52 -1.55 -19.15
CA ILE A 34 16.98 -0.85 -17.95
C ILE A 34 17.60 0.48 -18.36
N ASP A 35 17.29 1.55 -17.60
CA ASP A 35 17.89 2.87 -17.84
C ASP A 35 19.42 2.80 -17.72
N ARG A 36 20.12 3.49 -18.61
CA ARG A 36 21.59 3.46 -18.71
C ARG A 36 22.34 3.86 -17.44
N ASP A 37 21.69 4.64 -16.56
CA ASP A 37 22.28 5.08 -15.29
C ASP A 37 22.06 4.05 -14.15
N ILE A 38 21.37 2.93 -14.44
CA ILE A 38 21.09 1.85 -13.50
C ILE A 38 21.86 0.62 -13.94
N ASN A 39 22.76 0.14 -13.09
CA ASN A 39 23.48 -1.12 -13.31
C ASN A 39 22.89 -2.20 -12.40
N GLU A 40 22.30 -3.25 -13.00
CA GLU A 40 21.65 -4.34 -12.26
C GLU A 40 22.61 -5.09 -11.31
N ASP A 41 23.91 -5.12 -11.59
CA ASP A 41 24.90 -5.78 -10.74
C ASP A 41 25.10 -5.06 -9.39
N PHE A 42 24.76 -3.77 -9.32
CA PHE A 42 24.89 -2.94 -8.11
C PHE A 42 23.54 -2.59 -7.46
N VAL A 43 22.45 -3.10 -8.00
CA VAL A 43 21.12 -2.94 -7.40
C VAL A 43 20.97 -3.92 -6.25
N LEU A 44 20.51 -3.45 -5.10
CA LEU A 44 20.13 -4.27 -3.97
C LEU A 44 18.61 -4.25 -3.82
N PRO A 45 17.90 -5.39 -4.07
CA PRO A 45 16.47 -5.46 -3.82
C PRO A 45 16.16 -5.19 -2.34
N PRO A 46 15.06 -4.50 -2.02
CA PRO A 46 14.67 -4.27 -0.63
C PRO A 46 14.20 -5.57 0.04
N GLY A 47 14.32 -5.67 1.36
CA GLY A 47 13.62 -6.74 2.09
C GLY A 47 12.09 -6.63 1.86
N PRO A 48 11.36 -7.73 1.72
CA PRO A 48 11.74 -9.13 1.95
C PRO A 48 12.33 -9.88 0.74
N ILE A 49 12.68 -9.19 -0.35
CA ILE A 49 13.13 -9.80 -1.61
C ILE A 49 14.57 -10.28 -1.47
N PRO A 50 14.88 -11.57 -1.77
CA PRO A 50 16.23 -12.08 -1.76
C PRO A 50 17.12 -11.43 -2.81
N ASP A 51 18.41 -11.33 -2.53
CA ASP A 51 19.40 -10.85 -3.46
C ASP A 51 19.83 -11.99 -4.41
N SER A 52 19.42 -11.91 -5.67
CA SER A 52 19.79 -12.81 -6.76
C SER A 52 19.90 -12.03 -8.08
N ARG A 53 20.44 -12.67 -9.11
CA ARG A 53 20.53 -12.04 -10.44
C ARG A 53 19.13 -11.68 -10.99
N GLU A 54 18.16 -12.58 -10.82
CA GLU A 54 16.79 -12.42 -11.31
C GLU A 54 16.08 -11.28 -10.59
N THR A 55 16.19 -11.22 -9.27
CA THR A 55 15.53 -10.20 -8.45
C THR A 55 16.20 -8.85 -8.59
N ARG A 56 17.54 -8.79 -8.73
CA ARG A 56 18.25 -7.55 -9.07
C ARG A 56 17.80 -6.98 -10.40
N LYS A 57 17.67 -7.83 -11.43
CA LYS A 57 17.19 -7.42 -12.75
C LYS A 57 15.76 -6.89 -12.71
N ASP A 58 14.86 -7.58 -11.99
CA ASP A 58 13.48 -7.16 -11.85
C ASP A 58 13.40 -5.80 -11.13
N PHE A 59 14.16 -5.66 -10.06
CA PHE A 59 14.20 -4.41 -9.30
C PHE A 59 14.88 -3.24 -10.06
N ALA A 60 15.90 -3.50 -10.89
CA ALA A 60 16.48 -2.50 -11.78
C ALA A 60 15.46 -1.99 -12.81
N ARG A 61 14.57 -2.85 -13.32
CA ARG A 61 13.45 -2.47 -14.17
C ARG A 61 12.42 -1.62 -13.41
N TYR A 62 12.13 -1.97 -12.16
CA TYR A 62 11.30 -1.13 -11.28
C TYR A 62 11.93 0.24 -11.09
N MET A 63 13.23 0.33 -10.78
CA MET A 63 13.94 1.61 -10.63
C MET A 63 13.86 2.45 -11.90
N THR A 64 13.93 1.82 -13.08
CA THR A 64 13.74 2.49 -14.38
C THR A 64 12.33 3.09 -14.50
N SER A 65 11.31 2.36 -14.06
CA SER A 65 9.94 2.87 -14.02
C SER A 65 9.78 4.01 -13.01
N ALA A 66 10.41 3.90 -11.84
CA ALA A 66 10.40 4.94 -10.81
C ALA A 66 11.07 6.23 -11.29
N LYS A 67 12.21 6.12 -12.00
CA LYS A 67 12.87 7.28 -12.65
C LYS A 67 11.95 7.96 -13.66
N SER A 68 11.18 7.18 -14.42
CA SER A 68 10.19 7.75 -15.36
C SER A 68 9.05 8.47 -14.62
N ALA A 69 8.59 7.94 -13.49
CA ALA A 69 7.58 8.61 -12.65
C ALA A 69 8.14 9.92 -12.08
N ASP A 70 9.37 9.91 -11.57
CA ASP A 70 10.06 11.09 -11.04
C ASP A 70 10.17 12.20 -12.09
N LEU A 71 10.60 11.88 -13.30
CA LEU A 71 10.63 12.82 -14.42
C LEU A 71 9.25 13.41 -14.76
N CYS A 72 8.20 12.60 -14.66
CA CYS A 72 6.84 13.06 -14.87
C CYS A 72 6.37 14.02 -13.78
N VAL A 73 6.69 13.74 -12.51
CA VAL A 73 6.43 14.65 -11.38
C VAL A 73 7.22 15.94 -11.57
N GLY A 74 8.54 15.85 -11.86
CA GLY A 74 9.40 16.99 -12.12
C GLY A 74 8.83 17.92 -13.17
N ARG A 75 8.35 17.38 -14.31
CA ARG A 75 7.73 18.15 -15.39
C ARG A 75 6.54 18.99 -14.91
N VAL A 76 5.70 18.45 -14.04
CA VAL A 76 4.55 19.17 -13.48
C VAL A 76 5.00 20.25 -12.50
N LEU A 77 5.97 19.94 -11.64
CA LEU A 77 6.53 20.88 -10.65
C LEU A 77 7.24 22.05 -11.33
N ASP A 78 8.02 21.78 -12.38
CA ASP A 78 8.69 22.81 -13.16
C ASP A 78 7.68 23.77 -13.80
N THR A 79 6.58 23.24 -14.34
CA THR A 79 5.53 24.09 -14.93
C THR A 79 4.84 24.96 -13.88
N LEU A 80 4.58 24.43 -12.67
CA LEU A 80 4.05 25.25 -11.56
C LEU A 80 5.02 26.38 -11.18
N LYS A 81 6.32 26.09 -11.17
CA LYS A 81 7.38 27.07 -10.90
C LYS A 81 7.46 28.14 -11.99
N GLU A 82 7.47 27.75 -13.25
CA GLU A 82 7.48 28.65 -14.41
C GLU A 82 6.27 29.61 -14.43
N LYS A 83 5.13 29.12 -13.95
CA LYS A 83 3.89 29.92 -13.81
C LYS A 83 3.83 30.77 -12.54
N GLY A 84 4.83 30.66 -11.65
CA GLY A 84 4.82 31.35 -10.35
C GLY A 84 3.79 30.84 -9.35
N LEU A 85 3.23 29.64 -9.54
CA LEU A 85 2.17 29.07 -8.73
C LEU A 85 2.64 28.23 -7.56
N THR A 86 3.95 27.94 -7.45
CA THR A 86 4.49 27.03 -6.45
C THR A 86 4.16 27.45 -5.02
N GLU A 87 4.23 28.76 -4.71
CA GLU A 87 4.03 29.26 -3.35
C GLU A 87 2.55 29.37 -2.93
N GLU A 88 1.64 29.18 -3.88
CA GLU A 88 0.19 29.24 -3.64
C GLU A 88 -0.49 27.87 -3.83
N THR A 89 0.28 26.82 -4.11
CA THR A 89 -0.26 25.49 -4.41
C THR A 89 0.11 24.49 -3.33
N VAL A 90 -0.87 23.77 -2.78
CA VAL A 90 -0.64 22.56 -2.02
C VAL A 90 -0.32 21.44 -3.01
N ILE A 91 0.82 20.78 -2.81
CA ILE A 91 1.28 19.68 -3.67
C ILE A 91 1.31 18.42 -2.83
N LEU A 92 0.65 17.37 -3.31
CA LEU A 92 0.64 16.05 -2.69
C LEU A 92 1.09 15.01 -3.73
N VAL A 93 2.08 14.21 -3.37
CA VAL A 93 2.53 13.06 -4.17
C VAL A 93 2.40 11.82 -3.32
N THR A 94 1.72 10.81 -3.82
CA THR A 94 1.52 9.55 -3.08
C THR A 94 1.45 8.35 -4.02
N THR A 95 1.66 7.16 -3.46
CA THR A 95 1.38 5.87 -4.11
C THR A 95 0.20 5.20 -3.41
N ASP A 96 -0.48 4.28 -4.06
CA ASP A 96 -1.65 3.57 -3.54
C ASP A 96 -1.27 2.41 -2.62
N HIS A 97 -0.17 1.72 -2.89
CA HIS A 97 0.37 0.60 -2.11
C HIS A 97 1.89 0.47 -2.31
N GLY A 98 2.50 -0.50 -1.63
CA GLY A 98 3.92 -0.82 -1.78
C GLY A 98 4.26 -1.52 -3.10
N LEU A 99 5.46 -2.11 -3.19
CA LEU A 99 5.98 -2.72 -4.42
C LEU A 99 5.08 -3.85 -4.93
N ALA A 100 4.96 -4.00 -6.26
CA ALA A 100 4.26 -5.11 -6.91
C ALA A 100 5.14 -6.38 -6.95
N GLU A 101 5.54 -6.86 -5.76
CA GLU A 101 6.44 -7.98 -5.53
C GLU A 101 5.84 -8.98 -4.53
N PRO A 102 6.30 -10.25 -4.49
CA PRO A 102 5.92 -11.18 -3.44
C PRO A 102 6.20 -10.59 -2.04
N PHE A 103 5.29 -10.80 -1.10
CA PHE A 103 5.32 -10.25 0.26
C PHE A 103 5.23 -8.73 0.37
N CYS A 104 4.86 -8.05 -0.72
CA CYS A 104 4.64 -6.61 -0.76
C CYS A 104 3.16 -6.32 -1.08
N LYS A 105 2.83 -5.90 -2.30
CA LYS A 105 1.44 -5.63 -2.73
C LYS A 105 0.47 -6.73 -2.29
N CYS A 106 -0.75 -6.34 -1.91
CA CYS A 106 -1.81 -7.22 -1.39
C CYS A 106 -1.49 -7.90 -0.06
N THR A 107 -0.46 -7.49 0.66
CA THR A 107 -0.16 -7.92 2.02
C THR A 107 -0.28 -6.77 3.01
N LEU A 108 -0.31 -7.07 4.31
CA LEU A 108 -0.30 -6.06 5.37
C LEU A 108 1.06 -5.91 6.05
N TYR A 109 2.13 -6.43 5.43
CA TYR A 109 3.51 -6.08 5.81
C TYR A 109 3.82 -4.60 5.50
N ASP A 110 4.79 -3.99 6.16
CA ASP A 110 5.18 -2.60 5.85
C ASP A 110 5.61 -2.44 4.39
N SER A 111 6.19 -3.48 3.78
CA SER A 111 6.49 -3.53 2.34
C SER A 111 5.25 -3.44 1.42
N GLY A 112 4.07 -3.79 1.93
CA GLY A 112 2.79 -3.74 1.20
C GLY A 112 1.96 -2.49 1.50
N ILE A 113 1.90 -2.07 2.77
CA ILE A 113 1.10 -0.91 3.20
C ILE A 113 1.90 0.40 3.27
N GLY A 114 3.23 0.33 3.27
CA GLY A 114 4.08 1.51 3.23
C GLY A 114 4.01 2.19 1.88
N VAL A 115 3.60 3.46 1.87
CA VAL A 115 3.41 4.26 0.66
C VAL A 115 4.31 5.49 0.70
N ALA A 116 4.68 5.99 -0.48
CA ALA A 116 5.22 7.33 -0.57
C ALA A 116 4.11 8.32 -0.21
N LEU A 117 4.40 9.28 0.66
CA LEU A 117 3.49 10.39 0.95
C LEU A 117 4.33 11.65 1.16
N LEU A 118 4.29 12.54 0.20
CA LEU A 118 4.98 13.83 0.24
C LEU A 118 3.93 14.93 0.17
N ILE A 119 3.99 15.85 1.12
CA ILE A 119 3.09 17.02 1.15
C ILE A 119 3.94 18.27 1.22
N ARG A 120 3.77 19.17 0.26
CA ARG A 120 4.24 20.54 0.34
C ARG A 120 3.03 21.46 0.47
N ALA A 121 2.99 22.24 1.51
CA ALA A 121 1.94 23.22 1.74
C ALA A 121 2.54 24.61 2.01
N PRO A 122 1.99 25.67 1.41
CA PRO A 122 2.47 27.03 1.61
C PRO A 122 2.58 27.41 3.10
N GLY A 123 3.71 27.98 3.49
CA GLY A 123 3.94 28.49 4.84
C GLY A 123 4.13 27.43 5.95
N LYS A 124 4.15 26.12 5.61
CA LYS A 124 4.32 25.05 6.60
C LYS A 124 5.79 24.77 6.92
N ARG A 125 6.09 24.55 8.21
CA ARG A 125 7.46 24.34 8.72
C ARG A 125 8.06 23.00 8.30
N ALA A 126 7.24 21.96 8.13
CA ALA A 126 7.67 20.63 7.72
C ALA A 126 8.08 20.53 6.25
N ASN A 127 7.92 21.60 5.43
CA ASN A 127 8.40 21.59 4.05
C ASN A 127 9.91 21.29 4.00
N GLY A 128 10.28 20.22 3.32
CA GLY A 128 11.67 19.74 3.21
C GLY A 128 12.16 18.90 4.40
N HIS A 129 11.30 18.53 5.33
CA HIS A 129 11.61 17.67 6.48
C HIS A 129 11.00 16.26 6.29
N VAL A 130 11.63 15.29 6.95
CA VAL A 130 11.05 13.97 7.17
C VAL A 130 10.20 14.00 8.43
N VAL A 131 9.05 13.35 8.39
CA VAL A 131 8.11 13.24 9.51
C VAL A 131 7.90 11.75 9.79
N ASP A 132 8.30 11.30 10.98
CA ASP A 132 8.32 9.87 11.35
C ASP A 132 7.00 9.37 11.96
N GLY A 133 6.08 10.27 12.27
CA GLY A 133 4.78 9.91 12.88
C GLY A 133 3.89 9.08 11.96
N LEU A 134 3.04 8.26 12.56
CA LEU A 134 2.10 7.40 11.84
C LEU A 134 1.03 8.22 11.11
N VAL A 135 0.88 7.96 9.81
CA VAL A 135 -0.13 8.58 8.93
C VAL A 135 -0.85 7.48 8.14
N SER A 136 -2.14 7.65 7.92
CA SER A 136 -2.95 6.83 7.02
C SER A 136 -3.37 7.64 5.78
N HIS A 137 -3.64 6.98 4.65
CA HIS A 137 -4.29 7.65 3.50
C HIS A 137 -5.63 8.28 3.85
N LEU A 138 -6.34 7.77 4.87
CA LEU A 138 -7.56 8.38 5.38
C LEU A 138 -7.35 9.83 5.86
N ASP A 139 -6.11 10.17 6.27
CA ASP A 139 -5.74 11.48 6.80
C ASP A 139 -5.57 12.54 5.69
N VAL A 140 -5.42 12.11 4.44
CA VAL A 140 -5.20 13.04 3.31
C VAL A 140 -6.37 13.99 3.14
N PHE A 141 -7.61 13.48 3.10
CA PHE A 141 -8.77 14.33 2.87
C PHE A 141 -8.99 15.35 4.01
N PRO A 142 -9.04 14.98 5.29
CA PRO A 142 -9.17 15.97 6.37
C PRO A 142 -8.00 16.96 6.43
N THR A 143 -6.79 16.55 6.05
CA THR A 143 -5.63 17.44 5.93
C THR A 143 -5.85 18.49 4.84
N LEU A 144 -6.30 18.09 3.66
CA LEU A 144 -6.61 19.02 2.59
C LEU A 144 -7.74 19.99 2.99
N CYS A 145 -8.78 19.51 3.67
CA CYS A 145 -9.83 20.38 4.18
C CYS A 145 -9.27 21.48 5.10
N ASP A 146 -8.44 21.11 6.07
CA ASP A 146 -7.84 22.08 7.00
C ASP A 146 -6.89 23.06 6.28
N LEU A 147 -6.05 22.56 5.36
CA LEU A 147 -5.14 23.42 4.58
C LEU A 147 -5.86 24.42 3.70
N LEU A 148 -7.05 24.08 3.20
CA LEU A 148 -7.82 24.90 2.29
C LEU A 148 -8.95 25.68 2.98
N GLY A 149 -9.13 25.53 4.29
CA GLY A 149 -10.22 26.16 5.05
C GLY A 149 -11.61 25.67 4.64
N ILE A 150 -11.73 24.39 4.24
CA ILE A 150 -12.97 23.74 3.83
C ILE A 150 -13.52 22.94 5.01
N GLU A 151 -14.83 23.00 5.24
CA GLU A 151 -15.47 22.19 6.27
C GLU A 151 -15.28 20.70 6.01
N LYS A 152 -14.87 19.97 7.05
CA LYS A 152 -14.67 18.51 6.96
C LYS A 152 -16.03 17.79 6.96
N PRO A 153 -16.32 16.96 5.93
CA PRO A 153 -17.49 16.09 5.95
C PRO A 153 -17.52 15.17 7.16
N GLY A 154 -18.69 15.02 7.80
CA GLY A 154 -18.85 14.25 9.04
C GLY A 154 -18.65 12.74 8.90
N TYR A 155 -18.49 12.20 7.68
CA TYR A 155 -18.21 10.79 7.43
C TYR A 155 -16.70 10.46 7.40
N LEU A 156 -15.81 11.44 7.53
CA LEU A 156 -14.37 11.21 7.48
C LEU A 156 -13.89 10.53 8.77
N GLU A 157 -13.17 9.44 8.62
CA GLU A 157 -12.56 8.68 9.72
C GLU A 157 -11.09 9.07 9.96
N GLY A 158 -10.48 9.77 9.00
CA GLY A 158 -9.10 10.23 9.08
C GLY A 158 -8.92 11.41 10.03
N VAL A 159 -7.69 11.63 10.44
CA VAL A 159 -7.24 12.74 11.27
C VAL A 159 -6.36 13.67 10.44
N SER A 160 -6.57 14.99 10.55
CA SER A 160 -5.75 15.96 9.83
C SER A 160 -4.28 15.89 10.27
N ALA A 161 -3.37 15.80 9.30
CA ALA A 161 -1.93 15.84 9.53
C ALA A 161 -1.36 17.28 9.59
N VAL A 162 -2.17 18.32 9.60
CA VAL A 162 -1.72 19.71 9.71
C VAL A 162 -0.81 19.95 10.93
N PRO A 163 -1.08 19.37 12.11
CA PRO A 163 -0.14 19.50 13.23
C PRO A 163 1.29 19.03 12.93
N MET A 164 1.43 17.94 12.15
CA MET A 164 2.72 17.41 11.70
C MET A 164 3.39 18.28 10.63
N LEU A 165 2.59 19.02 9.84
CA LEU A 165 3.10 19.99 8.87
C LEU A 165 3.56 21.29 9.54
N ASP A 166 3.04 21.59 10.71
CA ASP A 166 3.45 22.75 11.51
C ASP A 166 4.64 22.42 12.44
N ASP A 167 4.71 21.18 12.94
CA ASP A 167 5.79 20.67 13.76
C ASP A 167 6.12 19.21 13.34
N PRO A 168 7.30 18.95 12.72
CA PRO A 168 7.70 17.61 12.28
C PRO A 168 7.75 16.55 13.40
N GLU A 169 7.89 16.97 14.67
CA GLU A 169 7.91 16.06 15.83
C GLU A 169 6.50 15.75 16.38
N ALA A 170 5.47 16.44 15.86
CA ALA A 170 4.11 16.20 16.31
C ALA A 170 3.60 14.83 15.86
N LYS A 171 2.73 14.24 16.68
CA LYS A 171 2.04 12.97 16.40
C LYS A 171 0.54 13.19 16.37
N ILE A 172 -0.13 12.55 15.44
CA ILE A 172 -1.60 12.61 15.31
C ILE A 172 -2.28 11.32 15.75
N ARG A 173 -1.51 10.23 15.89
CA ARG A 173 -2.02 8.92 16.29
C ARG A 173 -0.91 8.01 16.81
N ASP A 174 -1.28 6.99 17.59
CA ASP A 174 -0.38 5.96 18.10
C ASP A 174 -0.47 4.65 17.31
N GLU A 175 -1.47 4.52 16.44
CA GLU A 175 -1.73 3.30 15.67
C GLU A 175 -2.44 3.59 14.35
N ILE A 176 -2.24 2.71 13.40
CA ILE A 176 -3.02 2.62 12.16
C ILE A 176 -3.60 1.23 11.99
N PHE A 177 -4.71 1.17 11.25
CA PHE A 177 -5.35 -0.07 10.83
C PHE A 177 -5.29 -0.18 9.33
N ALA A 178 -5.15 -1.41 8.83
CA ALA A 178 -5.20 -1.68 7.41
C ALA A 178 -5.89 -3.02 7.15
N GLU A 179 -6.46 -3.15 5.96
CA GLU A 179 -7.22 -4.31 5.56
C GLU A 179 -6.97 -4.71 4.11
N VAL A 180 -7.15 -6.00 3.84
CA VAL A 180 -7.31 -6.56 2.50
C VAL A 180 -8.54 -7.45 2.53
N ASN A 181 -9.36 -7.41 1.48
CA ASN A 181 -10.48 -8.32 1.27
C ASN A 181 -10.34 -9.07 -0.06
N PHE A 182 -10.07 -8.31 -1.13
CA PHE A 182 -9.90 -8.81 -2.49
C PHE A 182 -8.77 -8.06 -3.18
N HIS A 183 -8.06 -8.80 -4.03
CA HIS A 183 -7.38 -8.25 -5.18
C HIS A 183 -7.88 -9.01 -6.41
N THR A 184 -7.24 -10.08 -6.85
CA THR A 184 -7.79 -10.99 -7.87
C THR A 184 -8.54 -12.15 -7.23
N SER A 185 -8.19 -12.54 -6.02
CA SER A 185 -8.89 -13.53 -5.20
C SER A 185 -9.21 -13.02 -3.80
N TYR A 186 -10.14 -13.69 -3.12
CA TYR A 186 -10.54 -13.34 -1.76
C TYR A 186 -9.50 -13.76 -0.74
N GLU A 187 -9.04 -12.79 0.05
CA GLU A 187 -8.06 -13.00 1.11
C GLU A 187 -8.29 -11.98 2.24
N PRO A 188 -9.22 -12.24 3.16
CA PRO A 188 -9.56 -11.29 4.21
C PRO A 188 -8.48 -11.24 5.28
N ILE A 189 -7.86 -10.08 5.42
CA ILE A 189 -6.78 -9.81 6.37
C ILE A 189 -7.05 -8.49 7.06
N ARG A 190 -6.70 -8.38 8.34
CA ARG A 190 -6.73 -7.13 9.12
C ARG A 190 -5.44 -6.98 9.89
N CYS A 191 -4.98 -5.77 10.08
CA CYS A 191 -3.87 -5.51 10.97
C CYS A 191 -4.06 -4.25 11.79
N ILE A 192 -3.34 -4.21 12.90
CA ILE A 192 -3.02 -3.01 13.67
C ILE A 192 -1.51 -2.82 13.67
N ARG A 193 -1.05 -1.61 13.39
CA ARG A 193 0.36 -1.22 13.38
C ARG A 193 0.57 -0.04 14.32
N THR A 194 1.46 -0.19 15.29
CA THR A 194 1.97 0.85 16.18
C THR A 194 3.38 1.23 15.74
N GLU A 195 4.04 2.20 16.37
CA GLU A 195 5.43 2.55 16.04
C GLU A 195 6.38 1.35 16.10
N ARG A 196 6.18 0.43 17.04
CA ARG A 196 7.09 -0.69 17.27
C ARG A 196 6.53 -2.04 16.81
N TYR A 197 5.25 -2.30 17.04
CA TYR A 197 4.69 -3.63 16.82
C TYR A 197 3.62 -3.60 15.74
N LYS A 198 3.53 -4.69 15.00
CA LYS A 198 2.42 -4.97 14.08
C LYS A 198 1.83 -6.32 14.41
N TYR A 199 0.49 -6.37 14.51
CA TYR A 199 -0.27 -7.60 14.63
C TYR A 199 -1.16 -7.76 13.41
N ILE A 200 -1.09 -8.95 12.76
CA ILE A 200 -1.85 -9.29 11.56
C ILE A 200 -2.70 -10.51 11.86
N ARG A 201 -3.96 -10.49 11.43
CA ARG A 201 -4.88 -11.64 11.52
C ARG A 201 -5.46 -11.96 10.14
N TYR A 202 -5.35 -13.25 9.77
CA TYR A 202 -5.94 -13.83 8.57
C TYR A 202 -7.25 -14.51 8.95
N TYR A 203 -8.33 -14.18 8.23
CA TYR A 203 -9.68 -14.64 8.59
C TYR A 203 -10.16 -15.81 7.75
N ASP A 204 -9.34 -16.33 6.84
CA ASP A 204 -9.63 -17.50 6.05
C ASP A 204 -8.72 -18.69 6.44
N ALA A 205 -9.06 -19.36 7.53
CA ALA A 205 -8.34 -20.55 8.00
C ALA A 205 -8.41 -21.74 7.00
N SER A 206 -9.30 -21.68 6.00
CA SER A 206 -9.41 -22.75 4.99
C SER A 206 -8.30 -22.70 3.95
N TYR A 207 -7.56 -21.58 3.85
CA TYR A 207 -6.47 -21.39 2.91
C TYR A 207 -5.32 -20.55 3.51
N LEU A 208 -4.47 -21.23 4.24
CA LEU A 208 -3.28 -20.62 4.87
C LEU A 208 -2.00 -20.78 4.02
N ARG A 209 -2.12 -20.94 2.71
CA ARG A 209 -0.99 -20.89 1.77
C ARG A 209 -0.81 -19.49 1.21
N ILE A 210 0.39 -19.22 0.68
CA ILE A 210 0.61 -17.97 -0.05
C ILE A 210 -0.31 -17.92 -1.27
N ASN A 211 -1.07 -16.84 -1.37
CA ASN A 211 -2.04 -16.64 -2.44
C ASN A 211 -1.34 -16.14 -3.71
N GLN A 212 -1.01 -17.08 -4.60
CA GLN A 212 -0.31 -16.80 -5.85
C GLN A 212 -1.10 -15.87 -6.78
N SER A 213 -2.42 -15.97 -6.71
CA SER A 213 -3.35 -15.17 -7.52
C SER A 213 -3.26 -13.67 -7.20
N ASN A 214 -2.85 -13.30 -5.99
CA ASN A 214 -2.70 -11.90 -5.59
C ASN A 214 -1.27 -11.35 -5.84
N ILE A 215 -0.39 -12.12 -6.49
CA ILE A 215 0.99 -11.72 -6.81
C ILE A 215 1.13 -11.53 -8.31
N ASP A 216 1.56 -10.36 -8.73
CA ASP A 216 1.80 -10.05 -10.15
C ASP A 216 2.91 -10.92 -10.75
N GLU A 217 2.78 -11.25 -12.06
CA GLU A 217 3.79 -12.02 -12.79
C GLU A 217 5.10 -11.24 -12.90
N SER A 218 6.21 -11.87 -12.49
CA SER A 218 7.52 -11.22 -12.43
C SER A 218 8.67 -12.23 -12.35
N LEU A 219 9.88 -11.78 -12.67
CA LEU A 219 11.10 -12.58 -12.46
C LEU A 219 11.27 -12.92 -10.97
N THR A 220 10.89 -12.02 -10.09
CA THR A 220 10.92 -12.23 -8.65
C THR A 220 9.93 -13.31 -8.22
N LYS A 221 8.70 -13.31 -8.74
CA LYS A 221 7.70 -14.36 -8.48
C LYS A 221 8.19 -15.72 -8.95
N ASP A 222 8.78 -15.79 -10.16
CA ASP A 222 9.34 -17.02 -10.71
C ASP A 222 10.46 -17.55 -9.82
N TYR A 223 11.38 -16.68 -9.40
CA TYR A 223 12.47 -17.01 -8.48
C TYR A 223 11.96 -17.63 -7.17
N PHE A 224 10.90 -17.05 -6.59
CA PHE A 224 10.30 -17.58 -5.36
C PHE A 224 9.57 -18.91 -5.61
N ASN A 225 8.88 -19.07 -6.74
CA ASN A 225 8.16 -20.30 -7.07
C ASN A 225 9.10 -21.49 -7.28
N GLU A 226 10.25 -21.26 -7.92
CA GLU A 226 11.30 -22.27 -8.04
C GLU A 226 11.86 -22.75 -6.68
N ARG A 227 11.62 -21.96 -5.62
CA ARG A 227 12.08 -22.22 -4.24
C ARG A 227 10.94 -22.53 -3.27
N GLY A 228 9.79 -22.95 -3.79
CA GLY A 228 8.69 -23.47 -3.01
C GLY A 228 7.76 -22.43 -2.41
N LEU A 229 7.60 -21.25 -3.03
CA LEU A 229 6.66 -20.21 -2.53
C LEU A 229 5.25 -20.75 -2.36
N LYS A 230 4.76 -21.55 -3.29
CA LYS A 230 3.39 -22.10 -3.27
C LYS A 230 3.15 -23.13 -2.16
N GLU A 231 4.21 -23.72 -1.62
CA GLU A 231 4.18 -24.64 -0.49
C GLU A 231 4.26 -23.93 0.87
N GLN A 232 4.63 -22.64 0.88
CA GLN A 232 4.73 -21.89 2.13
C GLN A 232 3.38 -21.66 2.75
N HIS A 233 3.34 -21.72 4.09
CA HIS A 233 2.16 -21.48 4.89
C HIS A 233 2.23 -20.12 5.56
N LYS A 234 1.09 -19.45 5.61
CA LYS A 234 0.84 -18.29 6.47
C LYS A 234 0.39 -18.79 7.84
N TYR A 235 0.55 -17.93 8.84
CA TYR A 235 -0.04 -18.12 10.15
C TYR A 235 -1.42 -17.47 10.19
N GLU A 236 -2.34 -17.97 11.01
CA GLU A 236 -3.62 -17.28 11.24
C GLU A 236 -3.40 -15.93 11.92
N GLU A 237 -2.42 -15.87 12.82
CA GLU A 237 -2.01 -14.67 13.53
C GLU A 237 -0.50 -14.47 13.42
N ALA A 238 -0.08 -13.23 13.25
CA ALA A 238 1.33 -12.88 13.21
C ALA A 238 1.58 -11.59 14.00
N LEU A 239 2.68 -11.58 14.75
CA LEU A 239 3.15 -10.43 15.50
C LEU A 239 4.61 -10.15 15.11
N TYR A 240 4.92 -8.89 14.82
CA TYR A 240 6.26 -8.47 14.44
C TYR A 240 6.74 -7.31 15.30
N ASP A 241 8.02 -7.32 15.68
CA ASP A 241 8.72 -6.18 16.30
C ASP A 241 9.46 -5.41 15.21
N LEU A 242 8.87 -4.35 14.73
CA LEU A 242 9.35 -3.59 13.56
C LEU A 242 10.69 -2.85 13.83
N VAL A 243 11.08 -2.69 15.08
CA VAL A 243 12.38 -2.09 15.44
C VAL A 243 13.52 -3.09 15.23
N PHE A 244 13.31 -4.36 15.59
CA PHE A 244 14.34 -5.39 15.49
C PHE A 244 14.18 -6.30 14.27
N ASP A 245 13.02 -6.25 13.62
CA ASP A 245 12.70 -7.06 12.44
C ASP A 245 11.94 -6.21 11.40
N VAL A 246 12.64 -5.25 10.81
CA VAL A 246 12.08 -4.35 9.76
C VAL A 246 11.56 -5.12 8.54
N GLY A 247 12.04 -6.34 8.33
CA GLY A 247 11.62 -7.21 7.21
C GLY A 247 10.46 -8.14 7.55
N GLU A 248 9.93 -8.07 8.78
CA GLU A 248 8.77 -8.86 9.25
C GLU A 248 8.95 -10.37 8.96
N ARG A 249 10.14 -10.90 9.27
CA ARG A 249 10.54 -12.29 8.95
C ARG A 249 10.28 -13.27 10.07
N ARG A 250 10.26 -12.78 11.32
CA ARG A 250 10.11 -13.59 12.52
C ARG A 250 8.77 -13.35 13.17
N ASN A 251 7.84 -14.26 12.95
CA ASN A 251 6.55 -14.23 13.68
C ASN A 251 6.77 -14.50 15.17
N LEU A 252 6.34 -13.58 16.03
CA LEU A 252 6.42 -13.63 17.48
C LEU A 252 5.10 -14.08 18.14
N ALA A 253 4.01 -14.24 17.35
CA ALA A 253 2.71 -14.67 17.87
C ALA A 253 2.82 -16.06 18.53
N GLY A 254 2.16 -16.23 19.66
CA GLY A 254 2.18 -17.46 20.44
C GLY A 254 3.43 -17.66 21.30
N LEU A 255 4.45 -16.79 21.23
CA LEU A 255 5.62 -16.85 22.12
C LEU A 255 5.25 -16.26 23.49
N PRO A 256 5.50 -16.97 24.61
CA PRO A 256 5.07 -16.54 25.95
C PRO A 256 5.55 -15.14 26.33
N GLU A 257 6.77 -14.77 25.95
CA GLU A 257 7.38 -13.47 26.25
C GLU A 257 6.67 -12.28 25.56
N PHE A 258 5.96 -12.54 24.45
CA PHE A 258 5.20 -11.53 23.71
C PHE A 258 3.69 -11.60 23.96
N GLY A 259 3.19 -12.54 24.75
CA GLY A 259 1.77 -12.77 24.96
C GLY A 259 0.99 -11.56 25.50
N THR A 260 1.61 -10.68 26.29
CA THR A 260 0.98 -9.44 26.76
C THR A 260 0.77 -8.44 25.62
N VAL A 261 1.77 -8.25 24.77
CA VAL A 261 1.72 -7.33 23.62
C VAL A 261 0.71 -7.86 22.60
N GLU A 262 0.78 -9.16 22.28
CA GLU A 262 -0.12 -9.82 21.35
C GLU A 262 -1.59 -9.65 21.76
N LYS A 263 -1.93 -9.97 23.02
CA LYS A 263 -3.30 -9.81 23.56
C LYS A 263 -3.78 -8.35 23.54
N ALA A 264 -2.88 -7.41 23.85
CA ALA A 264 -3.22 -5.99 23.85
C ALA A 264 -3.55 -5.49 22.43
N LEU A 265 -2.73 -5.87 21.43
CA LEU A 265 -2.96 -5.48 20.04
C LEU A 265 -4.17 -6.18 19.43
N ALA A 266 -4.36 -7.46 19.72
CA ALA A 266 -5.55 -8.21 19.30
C ALA A 266 -6.84 -7.56 19.83
N ALA A 267 -6.87 -7.18 21.13
CA ALA A 267 -8.01 -6.51 21.74
C ALA A 267 -8.29 -5.12 21.12
N ARG A 268 -7.23 -4.37 20.77
CA ARG A 268 -7.36 -3.07 20.07
C ARG A 268 -7.91 -3.26 18.67
N LEU A 269 -7.42 -4.24 17.91
CA LEU A 269 -7.95 -4.60 16.60
C LEU A 269 -9.42 -5.00 16.69
N ASP A 270 -9.78 -5.88 17.62
CA ASP A 270 -11.18 -6.33 17.83
C ASP A 270 -12.10 -5.15 18.20
N ARG A 271 -11.61 -4.18 18.96
CA ARG A 271 -12.36 -2.94 19.26
C ARG A 271 -12.60 -2.13 17.98
N HIS A 272 -11.56 -1.87 17.19
CA HIS A 272 -11.67 -1.16 15.92
C HIS A 272 -12.69 -1.82 14.98
N LEU A 273 -12.62 -3.13 14.81
CA LEU A 273 -13.57 -3.86 13.97
C LEU A 273 -15.03 -3.76 14.47
N ARG A 274 -15.24 -3.61 15.79
CA ARG A 274 -16.58 -3.36 16.34
C ARG A 274 -17.06 -1.94 16.09
N GLU A 275 -16.18 -0.95 16.29
CA GLU A 275 -16.48 0.47 16.15
C GLU A 275 -16.77 0.87 14.71
N THR A 276 -16.11 0.20 13.75
CA THR A 276 -16.30 0.41 12.31
C THR A 276 -17.34 -0.49 11.66
N ASP A 277 -17.98 -1.38 12.46
CA ASP A 277 -18.91 -2.41 11.96
C ASP A 277 -18.34 -3.24 10.79
N ASP A 278 -17.07 -3.63 10.92
CA ASP A 278 -16.34 -4.34 9.86
C ASP A 278 -17.07 -5.63 9.46
N PRO A 279 -17.35 -5.84 8.15
CA PRO A 279 -18.07 -7.01 7.65
C PRO A 279 -17.42 -8.36 8.02
N ILE A 280 -16.13 -8.39 8.31
CA ILE A 280 -15.42 -9.61 8.70
C ILE A 280 -16.00 -10.26 9.94
N ARG A 281 -16.58 -9.49 10.85
CA ARG A 281 -17.24 -9.95 12.08
C ARG A 281 -18.49 -10.79 11.80
N ASN A 282 -19.11 -10.56 10.65
CA ASN A 282 -20.35 -11.19 10.21
C ASN A 282 -20.12 -12.23 9.09
N GLY A 283 -18.90 -12.78 8.98
CA GLY A 283 -18.56 -13.81 8.01
C GLY A 283 -17.90 -13.30 6.73
N GLY A 284 -17.52 -12.00 6.71
CA GLY A 284 -16.76 -11.40 5.64
C GLY A 284 -17.62 -10.90 4.46
N ILE A 285 -16.98 -10.59 3.35
CA ILE A 285 -17.62 -10.06 2.16
C ILE A 285 -17.94 -11.20 1.20
N SER A 286 -19.19 -11.29 0.80
CA SER A 286 -19.63 -12.27 -0.20
C SER A 286 -19.24 -11.83 -1.60
N VAL A 287 -18.77 -12.79 -2.41
CA VAL A 287 -18.53 -12.58 -3.85
C VAL A 287 -19.87 -12.37 -4.53
N LEU A 288 -20.04 -11.26 -5.25
CA LEU A 288 -21.23 -11.01 -6.05
C LEU A 288 -21.20 -11.82 -7.34
N PRO A 289 -22.36 -12.23 -7.87
CA PRO A 289 -22.43 -13.10 -9.07
C PRO A 289 -21.73 -12.54 -10.31
N GLU A 290 -21.70 -11.20 -10.44
CA GLU A 290 -21.08 -10.49 -11.55
C GLU A 290 -19.57 -10.27 -11.40
N TRP A 291 -19.00 -10.53 -10.23
CA TRP A 291 -17.58 -10.36 -9.98
C TRP A 291 -16.76 -11.53 -10.53
N LYS A 292 -15.67 -11.21 -11.17
CA LYS A 292 -14.65 -12.19 -11.58
C LYS A 292 -13.61 -12.28 -10.49
N VAL A 293 -13.73 -13.29 -9.65
CA VAL A 293 -12.82 -13.55 -8.54
C VAL A 293 -12.08 -14.85 -8.81
N ASN A 294 -10.76 -14.82 -8.79
CA ASN A 294 -9.94 -16.00 -8.96
C ASN A 294 -10.11 -16.96 -7.78
N ARG A 295 -10.04 -18.25 -8.08
CA ARG A 295 -9.87 -19.26 -7.02
C ARG A 295 -8.49 -19.06 -6.37
N LYS A 296 -8.39 -19.38 -5.10
CA LYS A 296 -7.17 -19.21 -4.30
C LYS A 296 -5.99 -20.03 -4.80
N GLU A 297 -6.28 -21.15 -5.48
CA GLU A 297 -5.31 -22.06 -6.09
C GLU A 297 -4.79 -21.55 -7.44
N CYS A 298 -5.42 -20.52 -8.01
CA CYS A 298 -4.98 -19.93 -9.27
C CYS A 298 -3.56 -19.35 -9.11
N LEU A 299 -2.68 -19.69 -10.04
CA LEU A 299 -1.28 -19.26 -9.99
C LEU A 299 -1.04 -17.91 -10.68
N THR A 300 -1.98 -17.47 -11.52
CA THR A 300 -1.83 -16.31 -12.39
C THR A 300 -2.82 -15.22 -12.02
N ALA A 301 -2.32 -14.04 -11.60
CA ALA A 301 -3.15 -12.92 -11.19
C ALA A 301 -4.10 -12.42 -12.29
N SER A 302 -3.64 -12.42 -13.55
CA SER A 302 -4.37 -11.95 -14.71
C SER A 302 -4.96 -13.07 -15.58
N SER A 303 -5.33 -14.22 -14.96
CA SER A 303 -5.93 -15.31 -15.70
C SER A 303 -7.19 -14.88 -16.46
N LYS A 304 -7.34 -15.40 -17.67
CA LYS A 304 -8.54 -15.26 -18.49
C LYS A 304 -9.31 -16.59 -18.65
N ASN A 305 -8.81 -17.66 -17.99
CA ASN A 305 -9.45 -18.96 -18.04
C ASN A 305 -10.66 -18.98 -17.07
N PRO A 306 -11.88 -19.26 -17.55
CA PRO A 306 -13.07 -19.33 -16.71
C PRO A 306 -12.96 -20.36 -15.57
N GLU A 307 -12.16 -21.42 -15.72
CA GLU A 307 -11.96 -22.44 -14.69
C GLU A 307 -11.18 -21.91 -13.48
N ASP A 308 -10.44 -20.81 -13.64
CA ASP A 308 -9.71 -20.16 -12.57
C ASP A 308 -10.59 -19.25 -11.70
N TYR A 309 -11.84 -19.02 -12.10
CA TYR A 309 -12.76 -18.17 -11.33
C TYR A 309 -13.61 -18.97 -10.35
N VAL A 310 -13.97 -18.30 -9.24
CA VAL A 310 -14.96 -18.80 -8.29
C VAL A 310 -16.33 -18.77 -8.99
N SER A 311 -17.01 -19.91 -9.09
CA SER A 311 -18.39 -19.92 -9.57
C SER A 311 -19.34 -19.48 -8.44
N ALA A 312 -20.25 -18.57 -8.73
CA ALA A 312 -21.27 -18.09 -7.78
C ALA A 312 -22.14 -19.22 -7.16
N VAL A 313 -22.18 -20.37 -7.82
CA VAL A 313 -22.96 -21.56 -7.36
C VAL A 313 -22.31 -22.24 -6.14
N ASN A 314 -21.01 -22.09 -5.91
CA ASN A 314 -20.30 -22.78 -4.82
C ASN A 314 -20.22 -22.00 -3.50
N SER A 315 -20.55 -20.71 -3.48
CA SER A 315 -20.53 -19.90 -2.28
C SER A 315 -21.65 -20.21 -1.26
N ASN A 316 -22.73 -20.86 -1.72
CA ASN A 316 -23.91 -21.16 -0.88
C ASN A 316 -23.94 -22.59 -0.28
N ARG A 317 -22.94 -23.45 -0.55
CA ARG A 317 -22.98 -24.86 -0.08
C ARG A 317 -22.34 -25.11 1.28
N LYS A 318 -21.86 -24.11 2.00
CA LYS A 318 -21.30 -24.27 3.38
C LYS A 318 -22.12 -23.61 4.47
N ARG A 319 -23.42 -23.39 4.27
CA ARG A 319 -24.37 -22.97 5.30
C ARG A 319 -25.48 -24.00 5.45
N SER A 320 -25.10 -25.21 5.82
CA SER A 320 -26.07 -26.21 6.37
C SER A 320 -25.37 -27.06 7.41
#